data_0cb2b73bf8d473e1a769875ddd8838b5
#
_entry.id   0cb2b73bf8d473e1a769875ddd8838b5
#
_cell.length_a   1.000
_cell.length_b   1.000
_cell.length_c   1.000
_cell.angle_alpha   90.00
_cell.angle_beta   90.00
_cell.angle_gamma   90.00
#
_symmetry.space_group_name_H-M   'P 1'
#
loop_
_entity.id
_entity.type
_entity.pdbx_description
1 polymer ?
#
loop_
_entity_poly.entity_id
_entity_poly.type
_entity_poly.pdbx_seq_one_letter_code
_entity_poly.pdbx_strand_id
1 'polypeptide(L)'
;KILLMLPAGKPTEELLNQLVPLLSKGDILMDGGNTHYHETEKRSKALHKKGILFLGIGVSGGEEGALKGPSLMVGGDPQAYEIVKNDLFQIAAKVKQTIPVVLILELEVQGILLK
;
A
#
# COMPACT_ATOMS: atom_id res chain seq x y z
N LYS A 1 9.94 2.68 5.85
CA LYS A 1 8.96 2.44 4.78
C LYS A 1 9.38 1.24 3.95
N ILE A 2 8.51 0.26 3.78
CA ILE A 2 8.79 -0.95 2.99
C ILE A 2 7.66 -1.16 2.01
N LEU A 3 7.99 -1.31 0.72
CA LEU A 3 7.06 -1.67 -0.33
C LEU A 3 7.28 -3.13 -0.72
N LEU A 4 6.26 -3.95 -0.57
CA LEU A 4 6.29 -5.35 -0.94
C LEU A 4 5.73 -5.52 -2.35
N MET A 5 6.46 -6.21 -3.21
CA MET A 5 6.05 -6.53 -4.58
C MET A 5 6.13 -8.05 -4.77
N LEU A 6 5.24 -8.77 -4.09
CA LEU A 6 5.17 -10.23 -4.09
C LEU A 6 3.83 -10.70 -4.63
N PRO A 7 3.75 -11.95 -5.13
CA PRO A 7 2.45 -12.54 -5.44
C PRO A 7 1.54 -12.50 -4.22
N ALA A 8 0.28 -12.15 -4.43
CA ALA A 8 -0.71 -12.10 -3.37
C ALA A 8 -0.91 -13.47 -2.72
N GLY A 9 -1.39 -13.48 -1.48
CA GLY A 9 -1.69 -14.69 -0.74
C GLY A 9 -0.52 -15.16 0.11
N LYS A 10 -0.19 -16.45 0.01
CA LYS A 10 0.79 -17.11 0.87
C LYS A 10 2.19 -16.48 0.89
N PRO A 11 2.80 -16.11 -0.27
CA PRO A 11 4.12 -15.48 -0.24
C PRO A 11 4.15 -14.17 0.55
N THR A 12 3.13 -13.34 0.38
CA THR A 12 2.99 -12.07 1.13
C THR A 12 2.81 -12.34 2.62
N GLU A 13 1.96 -13.29 2.97
CA GLU A 13 1.69 -13.66 4.36
C GLU A 13 2.94 -14.18 5.07
N GLU A 14 3.70 -15.04 4.42
CA GLU A 14 4.95 -15.59 4.96
C GLU A 14 5.98 -14.48 5.22
N LEU A 15 6.14 -13.55 4.28
CA LEU A 15 7.07 -12.45 4.46
C LEU A 15 6.62 -11.49 5.57
N LEU A 16 5.35 -11.19 5.65
CA LEU A 16 4.82 -10.34 6.72
C LEU A 16 5.07 -10.96 8.09
N ASN A 17 4.89 -12.27 8.22
CA ASN A 17 5.16 -12.97 9.47
C ASN A 17 6.62 -12.87 9.90
N GLN A 18 7.55 -12.79 8.95
CA GLN A 18 8.97 -12.60 9.23
C GLN A 18 9.34 -11.14 9.53
N LEU A 19 8.70 -10.20 8.84
CA LEU A 19 9.02 -8.78 8.95
C LEU A 19 8.44 -8.12 10.20
N VAL A 20 7.18 -8.41 10.51
CA VAL A 20 6.45 -7.70 11.58
C VAL A 20 7.19 -7.73 12.92
N PRO A 21 7.78 -8.86 13.37
CA PRO A 21 8.55 -8.86 14.62
C PRO A 21 9.79 -7.95 14.61
N LEU A 22 10.28 -7.59 13.43
CA LEU A 22 11.47 -6.74 13.27
C LEU A 22 11.13 -5.25 13.17
N LEU A 23 9.84 -4.92 13.02
CA LEU A 23 9.41 -3.56 12.82
C LEU A 23 9.13 -2.85 14.14
N SER A 24 9.24 -1.54 14.10
CA SER A 24 8.95 -0.67 15.22
C SER A 24 7.65 0.10 15.00
N LYS A 25 7.06 0.57 16.09
CA LYS A 25 5.89 1.43 16.06
C LYS A 25 6.13 2.63 15.15
N GLY A 26 5.19 2.88 14.25
CA GLY A 26 5.30 3.97 13.27
C GLY A 26 5.90 3.55 11.93
N ASP A 27 6.44 2.34 11.82
CA ASP A 27 6.90 1.83 10.53
C ASP A 27 5.73 1.62 9.58
N ILE A 28 6.00 1.79 8.28
CA ILE A 28 4.99 1.70 7.24
C ILE A 28 5.30 0.55 6.30
N LEU A 29 4.32 -0.34 6.15
CA LEU A 29 4.33 -1.42 5.16
C LEU A 29 3.33 -1.11 4.06
N MET A 30 3.74 -1.31 2.82
CA MET A 30 2.91 -1.16 1.64
C MET A 30 2.91 -2.46 0.87
N ASP A 31 1.73 -3.00 0.57
CA ASP A 31 1.57 -4.23 -0.21
C ASP A 31 1.16 -3.88 -1.63
N GLY A 32 2.11 -4.01 -2.58
CA GLY A 32 1.89 -3.77 -4.00
C GLY A 32 1.59 -5.02 -4.80
N GLY A 33 1.30 -6.15 -4.16
CA GLY A 33 1.08 -7.44 -4.81
C GLY A 33 -0.32 -7.68 -5.35
N ASN A 34 -1.17 -6.66 -5.48
CA ASN A 34 -2.56 -6.77 -5.94
C ASN A 34 -3.41 -7.69 -5.06
N THR A 35 -3.21 -7.62 -3.77
CA THR A 35 -3.96 -8.39 -2.79
C THR A 35 -5.44 -7.97 -2.79
N HIS A 36 -6.32 -8.94 -2.59
CA HIS A 36 -7.76 -8.67 -2.50
C HIS A 36 -8.05 -7.69 -1.37
N TYR A 37 -8.96 -6.76 -1.63
CA TYR A 37 -9.27 -5.64 -0.74
C TYR A 37 -9.68 -6.07 0.68
N HIS A 38 -10.42 -7.18 0.85
CA HIS A 38 -10.78 -7.69 2.17
C HIS A 38 -9.57 -8.13 2.98
N GLU A 39 -8.57 -8.71 2.33
CA GLU A 39 -7.32 -9.11 2.97
C GLU A 39 -6.51 -7.89 3.40
N THR A 40 -6.46 -6.88 2.55
CA THR A 40 -5.79 -5.60 2.85
C THR A 40 -6.42 -4.95 4.08
N GLU A 41 -7.75 -4.88 4.13
CA GLU A 41 -8.47 -4.30 5.26
C GLU A 41 -8.19 -5.06 6.55
N LYS A 42 -8.25 -6.37 6.50
CA LYS A 42 -7.98 -7.24 7.65
C LYS A 42 -6.56 -7.07 8.18
N ARG A 43 -5.57 -7.04 7.29
CA ARG A 43 -4.16 -6.82 7.64
C ARG A 43 -3.94 -5.43 8.23
N SER A 44 -4.54 -4.42 7.63
CA SER A 44 -4.45 -3.05 8.10
C SER A 44 -4.92 -2.92 9.55
N LYS A 45 -6.07 -3.50 9.87
CA LYS A 45 -6.61 -3.50 11.24
C LYS A 45 -5.69 -4.23 12.22
N ALA A 46 -5.21 -5.41 11.84
CA ALA A 46 -4.35 -6.21 12.70
C ALA A 46 -3.02 -5.52 12.99
N LEU A 47 -2.40 -4.92 11.97
CA LEU A 47 -1.12 -4.23 12.12
C LEU A 47 -1.24 -2.90 12.85
N HIS A 48 -2.36 -2.20 12.65
CA HIS A 48 -2.62 -0.96 13.37
C HIS A 48 -2.62 -1.16 14.88
N LYS A 49 -3.15 -2.28 15.35
CA LYS A 49 -3.12 -2.64 16.78
C LYS A 49 -1.69 -2.78 17.33
N LYS A 50 -0.75 -3.10 16.46
CA LYS A 50 0.68 -3.22 16.82
C LYS A 50 1.45 -1.92 16.59
N GLY A 51 0.77 -0.86 16.18
CA GLY A 51 1.39 0.42 15.88
C GLY A 51 2.05 0.49 14.51
N ILE A 52 1.85 -0.49 13.65
CA ILE A 52 2.40 -0.54 12.29
C ILE A 52 1.35 -0.04 11.32
N LEU A 53 1.74 0.91 10.47
CA LEU A 53 0.85 1.49 9.47
C LEU A 53 0.90 0.65 8.20
N PHE A 54 -0.25 0.38 7.59
CA PHE A 54 -0.32 -0.52 6.44
C PHE A 54 -1.17 0.06 5.31
N LEU A 55 -0.67 -0.07 4.08
CA LEU A 55 -1.39 0.29 2.86
C LEU A 55 -1.40 -0.89 1.90
N GLY A 56 -2.54 -1.14 1.28
CA GLY A 56 -2.64 -1.97 0.09
C GLY A 56 -2.60 -1.08 -1.14
N ILE A 57 -1.79 -1.45 -2.13
CA ILE A 57 -1.62 -0.66 -3.33
C ILE A 57 -1.86 -1.55 -4.55
N GLY A 58 -2.87 -1.21 -5.33
CA GLY A 58 -3.05 -1.78 -6.66
C GLY A 58 -2.08 -1.10 -7.61
N VAL A 59 -1.20 -1.90 -8.20
CA VAL A 59 -0.20 -1.41 -9.16
C VAL A 59 -0.58 -1.94 -10.53
N SER A 60 -0.88 -1.06 -11.46
CA SER A 60 -1.40 -1.41 -12.77
C SER A 60 -0.54 -0.85 -13.90
N GLY A 61 -0.36 -1.62 -14.97
CA GLY A 61 0.39 -1.19 -16.16
C GLY A 61 1.40 -2.21 -16.67
N GLY A 62 1.52 -3.38 -16.04
CA GLY A 62 2.43 -4.45 -16.45
C GLY A 62 3.88 -3.99 -16.52
N GLU A 63 4.65 -4.57 -17.45
CA GLU A 63 6.07 -4.25 -17.64
C GLU A 63 6.29 -2.79 -18.05
N GLU A 64 5.43 -2.26 -18.90
CA GLU A 64 5.51 -0.86 -19.31
C GLU A 64 5.25 0.09 -18.16
N GLY A 65 4.30 -0.25 -17.29
CA GLY A 65 4.03 0.51 -16.07
C GLY A 65 5.22 0.49 -15.12
N ALA A 66 5.87 -0.66 -14.97
CA ALA A 66 7.06 -0.78 -14.14
C ALA A 66 8.20 0.11 -14.63
N LEU A 67 8.34 0.24 -15.95
CA LEU A 67 9.40 1.04 -16.57
C LEU A 67 9.08 2.53 -16.60
N LYS A 68 7.84 2.90 -16.94
CA LYS A 68 7.44 4.31 -17.22
C LYS A 68 6.58 4.92 -16.13
N GLY A 69 6.17 4.16 -15.14
CA GLY A 69 5.29 4.59 -14.07
C GLY A 69 3.94 3.89 -14.15
N PRO A 70 3.52 3.22 -13.09
CA PRO A 70 2.22 2.54 -13.02
C PRO A 70 1.10 3.49 -12.59
N SER A 71 -0.14 3.09 -12.85
CA SER A 71 -1.30 3.67 -12.17
C SER A 71 -1.41 3.03 -10.80
N LEU A 72 -1.62 3.82 -9.77
CA LEU A 72 -1.68 3.35 -8.39
C LEU A 72 -3.07 3.52 -7.80
N MET A 73 -3.55 2.50 -7.11
CA MET A 73 -4.80 2.54 -6.34
C MET A 73 -4.45 2.23 -4.88
N VAL A 74 -4.65 3.19 -3.99
CA VAL A 74 -4.16 3.12 -2.61
C VAL A 74 -5.31 3.01 -1.63
N GLY A 75 -5.22 2.06 -0.71
CA GLY A 75 -6.17 1.92 0.37
C GLY A 75 -5.49 1.48 1.66
N GLY A 76 -6.12 1.74 2.80
CA GLY A 76 -5.62 1.35 4.10
C GLY A 76 -5.60 2.51 5.08
N ASP A 77 -4.53 2.62 5.85
CA ASP A 77 -4.41 3.60 6.92
C ASP A 77 -4.23 5.02 6.36
N PRO A 78 -5.13 5.96 6.68
CA PRO A 78 -5.03 7.34 6.19
C PRO A 78 -3.73 8.03 6.62
N GLN A 79 -3.26 7.75 7.81
CA GLN A 79 -2.03 8.33 8.34
C GLN A 79 -0.81 7.84 7.54
N ALA A 80 -0.80 6.57 7.17
CA ALA A 80 0.25 6.01 6.33
C ALA A 80 0.28 6.70 4.96
N TYR A 81 -0.89 6.89 4.35
CA TYR A 81 -0.98 7.57 3.06
C TYR A 81 -0.41 8.98 3.11
N GLU A 82 -0.74 9.76 4.13
CA GLU A 82 -0.22 11.12 4.27
C GLU A 82 1.31 11.17 4.33
N ILE A 83 1.92 10.15 4.92
CA ILE A 83 3.38 10.08 5.03
C ILE A 83 4.05 9.69 3.71
N VAL A 84 3.43 8.78 2.93
CA VAL A 84 4.05 8.21 1.73
C VAL A 84 3.55 8.80 0.41
N LYS A 85 2.53 9.66 0.42
CA LYS A 85 1.89 10.14 -0.82
C LYS A 85 2.87 10.77 -1.80
N ASN A 86 3.86 11.52 -1.34
CA ASN A 86 4.85 12.12 -2.22
C ASN A 86 5.75 11.07 -2.88
N ASP A 87 6.11 10.03 -2.15
CA ASP A 87 6.87 8.91 -2.70
C ASP A 87 6.06 8.21 -3.79
N LEU A 88 4.77 7.98 -3.55
CA LEU A 88 3.88 7.35 -4.51
C LEU A 88 3.68 8.21 -5.76
N PHE A 89 3.54 9.53 -5.59
CA PHE A 89 3.41 10.45 -6.71
C PHE A 89 4.63 10.44 -7.62
N GLN A 90 5.82 10.23 -7.07
CA GLN A 90 7.06 10.19 -7.85
C GLN A 90 7.15 8.94 -8.72
N ILE A 91 6.66 7.79 -8.24
CA ILE A 91 6.75 6.53 -8.97
C ILE A 91 5.55 6.28 -9.89
N ALA A 92 4.42 6.96 -9.69
CA ALA A 92 3.21 6.77 -10.47
C ALA A 92 3.35 7.30 -11.90
N ALA A 93 2.55 6.74 -12.81
CA ALA A 93 2.36 7.30 -14.15
C ALA A 93 1.86 8.74 -14.03
N LYS A 94 2.18 9.56 -15.01
CA LYS A 94 1.78 10.97 -15.00
C LYS A 94 1.03 11.35 -16.27
N VAL A 95 -0.08 12.04 -16.10
CA VAL A 95 -0.80 12.66 -17.18
C VAL A 95 -0.06 13.97 -17.54
N LYS A 96 0.23 14.18 -18.82
CA LYS A 96 0.97 15.35 -19.30
C LYS A 96 2.32 15.54 -18.59
N GLN A 97 2.93 14.43 -18.14
CA GLN A 97 4.24 14.40 -17.47
C GLN A 97 4.30 15.13 -16.12
N THR A 98 3.17 15.59 -15.58
CA THR A 98 3.14 16.38 -14.34
C THR A 98 2.12 15.88 -13.32
N ILE A 99 0.99 15.32 -13.76
CA ILE A 99 -0.12 14.92 -12.87
C ILE A 99 0.00 13.43 -12.57
N PRO A 100 0.31 13.03 -11.32
CA PRO A 100 0.42 11.60 -10.97
C PRO A 100 -0.94 10.91 -11.01
N VAL A 101 -0.96 9.65 -11.47
CA VAL A 101 -2.16 8.83 -11.52
C VAL A 101 -2.21 7.99 -10.25
N VAL A 102 -2.82 8.54 -9.22
CA VAL A 102 -3.01 7.88 -7.93
C VAL A 102 -4.47 8.00 -7.53
N LEU A 103 -5.12 6.87 -7.34
CA LEU A 103 -6.50 6.80 -6.89
C LEU A 103 -6.53 6.31 -5.44
N ILE A 104 -7.26 7.02 -4.60
CA ILE A 104 -7.43 6.64 -3.20
C ILE A 104 -8.75 5.90 -3.06
N LEU A 105 -8.69 4.69 -2.51
CA LEU A 105 -9.87 3.87 -2.25
C LEU A 105 -10.38 4.12 -0.83
N GLU A 106 -11.69 4.11 -0.66
CA GLU A 106 -12.29 4.15 0.66
C GLU A 106 -12.06 2.82 1.37
N LEU A 107 -11.40 2.88 2.51
CA LEU A 107 -11.25 1.74 3.40
C LEU A 107 -11.60 2.15 4.81
N GLU A 108 -12.27 1.27 5.51
CA GLU A 108 -12.57 1.47 6.91
C GLU A 108 -11.44 0.89 7.77
N VAL A 109 -10.83 1.74 8.58
CA VAL A 109 -9.78 1.32 9.52
C VAL A 109 -10.19 1.81 10.90
N GLN A 110 -10.52 0.87 11.80
CA GLN A 110 -10.97 1.17 13.17
C GLN A 110 -12.11 2.19 13.23
N GLY A 111 -13.08 2.08 12.31
CA GLY A 111 -14.21 3.00 12.23
C GLY A 111 -13.92 4.31 11.52
N ILE A 112 -12.72 4.49 10.99
CA ILE A 112 -12.34 5.66 10.18
C ILE A 112 -12.40 5.26 8.71
N LEU A 113 -13.05 6.11 7.90
CA LEU A 113 -13.09 5.93 6.45
C LEU A 113 -11.95 6.68 5.78
N LEU A 114 -11.18 5.99 4.97
CA LEU A 114 -10.19 6.58 4.10
C LEU A 114 -10.85 6.92 2.76
N LYS A 115 -10.86 8.17 2.40
CA LYS A 115 -11.40 8.67 1.14
C LYS A 115 -10.30 9.24 0.27
#